data_6a85ee2c5b9fa404837ba5a7ba7860b5
#
_entry.id   6a85ee2c5b9fa404837ba5a7ba7860b5
#
_cell.length_a   1.000
_cell.length_b   1.000
_cell.length_c   1.000
_cell.angle_alpha   90.00
_cell.angle_beta   90.00
_cell.angle_gamma   90.00
#
_symmetry.space_group_name_H-M   'P 1'
#
loop_
_entity.id
_entity.type
_entity.pdbx_description
1 polymer ?
#
loop_
_entity_poly.entity_id
_entity_poly.type
_entity_poly.pdbx_seq_one_letter_code
_entity_poly.pdbx_strand_id
1 'polypeptide(L)'
;MYRSVLALLFAAVLLLSGCAAGQQTVPKEKSEQEANMDGAAFDRSDEESTYMDTTENVIYLAGGCFWGMEQLMQSIPGVIDAESGYANGTCEADADYKTVCKGETGFRETVRVEYDPEQVSLDALLLAYFYVIDPTVQNRQGNDRGSQYQTGVYYTNESARETVKRIAEIERG
;
A
#
# COMPACT_ATOMS: atom_id res chain seq x y z
N MET A 1 23.38 1.35 -50.01
CA MET A 1 23.27 2.77 -50.44
C MET A 1 23.18 3.63 -49.17
N TYR A 2 24.17 4.45 -49.02
CA TYR A 2 24.43 5.42 -47.99
C TYR A 2 23.42 6.58 -47.97
N ARG A 3 23.14 7.14 -46.76
CA ARG A 3 23.06 8.59 -46.46
C ARG A 3 22.69 8.76 -44.97
N SER A 4 23.61 9.11 -44.15
CA SER A 4 24.20 10.42 -43.74
C SER A 4 23.33 11.12 -42.70
N VAL A 5 23.74 11.01 -41.48
CA VAL A 5 24.20 11.95 -40.45
C VAL A 5 23.69 13.39 -40.63
N LEU A 6 23.01 13.91 -39.62
CA LEU A 6 23.14 15.31 -39.23
C LEU A 6 23.06 15.45 -37.71
N ALA A 7 24.22 15.71 -37.11
CA ALA A 7 24.38 16.16 -35.75
C ALA A 7 24.07 17.68 -35.67
N LEU A 8 23.29 18.10 -34.69
CA LEU A 8 23.14 19.50 -34.33
C LEU A 8 23.51 19.66 -32.82
N LEU A 9 24.70 20.18 -32.66
CA LEU A 9 25.22 20.79 -31.43
C LEU A 9 24.38 22.03 -31.11
N PHE A 10 23.84 22.15 -29.91
CA PHE A 10 23.45 23.42 -29.35
C PHE A 10 24.25 23.69 -28.08
N ALA A 11 24.93 24.82 -28.15
CA ALA A 11 25.89 25.32 -27.17
C ALA A 11 25.18 25.81 -25.92
N ALA A 12 25.91 25.66 -24.82
CA ALA A 12 25.66 26.23 -23.49
C ALA A 12 25.63 27.76 -23.52
N VAL A 13 24.66 28.33 -22.78
CA VAL A 13 24.78 29.71 -22.25
C VAL A 13 24.54 29.64 -20.76
N LEU A 14 25.63 29.79 -20.02
CA LEU A 14 25.66 30.11 -18.59
C LEU A 14 25.34 31.59 -18.43
N LEU A 15 24.32 31.93 -17.68
CA LEU A 15 24.16 33.25 -17.08
C LEU A 15 24.01 33.06 -15.56
N LEU A 16 25.07 33.44 -14.89
CA LEU A 16 25.20 33.72 -13.46
C LEU A 16 24.56 35.09 -13.15
N SER A 17 23.64 35.12 -12.22
CA SER A 17 23.28 36.29 -11.38
C SER A 17 22.60 35.68 -10.15
N GLY A 18 23.04 35.75 -8.98
CA GLY A 18 23.66 36.79 -8.18
C GLY A 18 22.62 37.33 -7.19
N CYS A 19 22.70 36.86 -5.92
CA CYS A 19 22.30 37.51 -4.67
C CYS A 19 20.85 38.01 -4.46
N ALA A 20 20.16 37.48 -3.43
CA ALA A 20 19.92 38.24 -2.19
C ALA A 20 19.21 37.40 -1.15
N ALA A 21 19.81 37.30 0.01
CA ALA A 21 19.23 36.79 1.23
C ALA A 21 18.11 37.74 1.72
N GLY A 22 16.91 37.17 1.93
CA GLY A 22 15.80 37.84 2.60
C GLY A 22 15.32 36.97 3.73
N GLN A 23 15.83 37.19 4.94
CA GLN A 23 15.26 36.66 6.18
C GLN A 23 13.92 37.35 6.41
N GLN A 24 12.80 36.60 6.34
CA GLN A 24 11.54 37.03 6.90
C GLN A 24 11.32 36.31 8.23
N THR A 25 11.44 37.07 9.30
CA THR A 25 11.03 36.74 10.65
C THR A 25 9.52 36.72 10.74
N VAL A 26 8.94 35.56 11.12
CA VAL A 26 7.53 35.43 11.48
C VAL A 26 7.36 35.76 12.96
N PRO A 27 6.39 36.59 13.35
CA PRO A 27 6.16 36.94 14.76
C PRO A 27 5.53 35.78 15.50
N LYS A 28 6.08 35.52 16.66
CA LYS A 28 5.58 34.59 17.68
C LYS A 28 4.42 35.28 18.42
N GLU A 29 3.21 34.85 18.20
CA GLU A 29 2.08 35.24 19.01
C GLU A 29 1.83 34.19 20.09
N LYS A 30 2.03 34.62 21.33
CA LYS A 30 1.72 33.91 22.57
C LYS A 30 0.26 34.15 22.87
N SER A 31 -0.53 33.10 23.00
CA SER A 31 -1.74 33.16 23.81
C SER A 31 -1.75 31.99 24.76
N GLU A 32 -1.40 32.34 26.02
CA GLU A 32 -1.68 31.52 27.19
C GLU A 32 -3.19 31.53 27.41
N GLN A 33 -3.78 30.36 27.46
CA GLN A 33 -5.07 30.16 28.13
C GLN A 33 -4.98 28.88 28.94
N GLU A 34 -4.76 29.10 30.24
CA GLU A 34 -5.01 28.11 31.28
C GLU A 34 -6.53 27.86 31.34
N ALA A 35 -6.94 26.62 31.27
CA ALA A 35 -8.24 26.18 31.75
C ALA A 35 -8.18 24.76 32.29
N ASN A 36 -8.14 24.70 33.56
CA ASN A 36 -8.84 23.83 34.52
C ASN A 36 -8.87 22.33 34.24
N MET A 37 -8.09 21.62 35.06
CA MET A 37 -8.19 20.18 35.31
C MET A 37 -9.43 19.91 36.15
N ASP A 38 -10.38 19.18 35.59
CA ASP A 38 -11.27 18.34 36.37
C ASP A 38 -11.21 16.93 35.82
N GLY A 39 -10.88 16.00 36.73
CA GLY A 39 -10.61 14.61 36.41
C GLY A 39 -11.87 13.89 35.94
N ALA A 40 -11.81 13.43 34.73
CA ALA A 40 -12.61 12.32 34.25
C ALA A 40 -11.64 11.18 33.95
N ALA A 41 -11.70 10.14 34.76
CA ALA A 41 -11.06 8.86 34.47
C ALA A 41 -11.55 8.38 33.12
N PHE A 42 -10.67 8.42 32.13
CA PHE A 42 -10.94 7.82 30.80
C PHE A 42 -10.82 6.30 31.01
N ASP A 43 -11.97 5.66 31.09
CA ASP A 43 -12.10 4.22 31.05
C ASP A 43 -11.57 3.74 29.71
N ARG A 44 -10.40 3.13 29.74
CA ARG A 44 -9.77 2.48 28.60
C ARG A 44 -10.36 1.09 28.46
N SER A 45 -11.65 1.01 28.14
CA SER A 45 -12.27 -0.23 27.66
C SER A 45 -12.03 -0.31 26.16
N ASP A 46 -11.05 -1.11 25.78
CA ASP A 46 -10.99 -1.97 24.59
C ASP A 46 -11.76 -1.47 23.34
N GLU A 47 -11.42 -0.31 22.79
CA GLU A 47 -11.69 -0.03 21.40
C GLU A 47 -10.54 -0.62 20.58
N GLU A 48 -10.63 -1.94 20.35
CA GLU A 48 -10.02 -2.58 19.21
C GLU A 48 -10.49 -1.80 17.98
N SER A 49 -9.61 -0.95 17.45
CA SER A 49 -9.85 -0.18 16.26
C SER A 49 -9.91 -1.14 15.07
N THR A 50 -11.01 -1.84 14.96
CA THR A 50 -11.36 -2.62 13.79
C THR A 50 -11.88 -1.62 12.76
N TYR A 51 -10.98 -1.02 11.99
CA TYR A 51 -11.37 -0.39 10.73
C TYR A 51 -11.86 -1.51 9.80
N MET A 52 -13.11 -1.90 10.00
CA MET A 52 -13.81 -2.80 9.09
C MET A 52 -14.28 -1.98 7.91
N ASP A 53 -13.60 -2.12 6.79
CA ASP A 53 -14.14 -1.66 5.52
C ASP A 53 -15.46 -2.41 5.30
N THR A 54 -16.58 -1.71 5.38
CA THR A 54 -17.93 -2.27 5.26
C THR A 54 -18.33 -2.51 3.81
N THR A 55 -17.42 -2.25 2.87
CA THR A 55 -17.67 -2.48 1.44
C THR A 55 -17.66 -3.99 1.19
N GLU A 56 -18.79 -4.54 0.71
CA GLU A 56 -18.96 -6.00 0.53
C GLU A 56 -17.97 -6.61 -0.46
N ASN A 57 -17.47 -5.80 -1.43
CA ASN A 57 -16.66 -6.26 -2.55
C ASN A 57 -15.23 -5.70 -2.46
N VAL A 58 -14.58 -5.93 -1.31
CA VAL A 58 -13.19 -5.56 -1.06
C VAL A 58 -12.40 -6.78 -0.65
N ILE A 59 -11.19 -6.92 -1.21
CA ILE A 59 -10.20 -7.91 -0.85
C ILE A 59 -8.83 -7.25 -0.70
N TYR A 60 -7.99 -7.76 0.21
CA TYR A 60 -6.64 -7.26 0.44
C TYR A 60 -5.63 -8.34 0.06
N LEU A 61 -4.70 -7.98 -0.84
CA LEU A 61 -3.76 -8.90 -1.46
C LEU A 61 -2.32 -8.49 -1.15
N ALA A 62 -1.58 -9.32 -0.42
CA ALA A 62 -0.18 -9.14 -0.12
C ALA A 62 0.67 -10.17 -0.87
N GLY A 63 1.74 -9.75 -1.54
CA GLY A 63 2.60 -10.68 -2.28
C GLY A 63 3.65 -9.96 -3.11
N GLY A 64 4.83 -9.69 -2.52
CA GLY A 64 5.90 -8.92 -3.14
C GLY A 64 5.65 -7.41 -3.06
N CYS A 65 6.28 -6.67 -3.97
CA CYS A 65 6.13 -5.23 -4.04
C CYS A 65 4.68 -4.82 -4.38
N PHE A 66 4.05 -4.06 -3.51
CA PHE A 66 2.65 -3.64 -3.67
C PHE A 66 2.41 -2.78 -4.92
N TRP A 67 3.39 -2.02 -5.42
CA TRP A 67 3.21 -1.24 -6.65
C TRP A 67 2.98 -2.13 -7.88
N GLY A 68 3.66 -3.29 -7.95
CA GLY A 68 3.44 -4.25 -9.03
C GLY A 68 2.07 -4.92 -8.92
N MET A 69 1.65 -5.26 -7.71
CA MET A 69 0.34 -5.84 -7.45
C MET A 69 -0.79 -4.83 -7.71
N GLU A 70 -0.63 -3.57 -7.28
CA GLU A 70 -1.56 -2.49 -7.56
C GLU A 70 -1.77 -2.29 -9.06
N GLN A 71 -0.67 -2.18 -9.82
CA GLN A 71 -0.73 -2.04 -11.27
C GLN A 71 -1.43 -3.23 -11.96
N LEU A 72 -1.17 -4.45 -11.49
CA LEU A 72 -1.87 -5.64 -11.99
C LEU A 72 -3.37 -5.53 -11.73
N MET A 73 -3.78 -5.27 -10.50
CA MET A 73 -5.19 -5.20 -10.13
C MET A 73 -5.93 -4.08 -10.87
N GLN A 74 -5.33 -2.89 -10.98
CA GLN A 74 -5.88 -1.77 -11.75
C GLN A 74 -6.04 -2.10 -13.24
N SER A 75 -5.30 -3.06 -13.78
CA SER A 75 -5.41 -3.48 -15.19
C SER A 75 -6.57 -4.43 -15.47
N ILE A 76 -7.21 -4.98 -14.44
CA ILE A 76 -8.28 -5.97 -14.59
C ILE A 76 -9.63 -5.24 -14.77
N PRO A 77 -10.35 -5.47 -15.88
CA PRO A 77 -11.70 -4.92 -16.05
C PRO A 77 -12.63 -5.39 -14.92
N GLY A 78 -13.35 -4.46 -14.33
CA GLY A 78 -14.22 -4.72 -13.19
C GLY A 78 -13.58 -4.38 -11.83
N VAL A 79 -12.28 -4.12 -11.76
CA VAL A 79 -11.68 -3.49 -10.59
C VAL A 79 -12.05 -2.02 -10.61
N ILE A 80 -12.66 -1.54 -9.52
CA ILE A 80 -13.10 -0.16 -9.34
C ILE A 80 -11.93 0.69 -8.85
N ASP A 81 -11.20 0.16 -7.84
CA ASP A 81 -10.05 0.82 -7.24
C ASP A 81 -9.05 -0.21 -6.71
N ALA A 82 -7.76 0.12 -6.77
CA ALA A 82 -6.70 -0.64 -6.14
C ALA A 82 -5.67 0.31 -5.55
N GLU A 83 -5.44 0.20 -4.24
CA GLU A 83 -4.61 1.13 -3.47
C GLU A 83 -3.57 0.37 -2.64
N SER A 84 -2.32 0.82 -2.73
CA SER A 84 -1.21 0.27 -1.94
C SER A 84 -1.27 0.74 -0.48
N GLY A 85 -1.03 -0.18 0.43
CA GLY A 85 -1.01 0.07 1.87
C GLY A 85 -0.33 -1.05 2.64
N TYR A 86 -0.66 -1.19 3.92
CA TYR A 86 -0.06 -2.17 4.81
C TYR A 86 -1.14 -2.93 5.59
N ALA A 87 -0.93 -4.24 5.75
CA ALA A 87 -1.81 -5.08 6.58
C ALA A 87 -1.00 -6.00 7.50
N ASN A 88 -1.67 -6.60 8.49
CA ASN A 88 -1.10 -7.60 9.40
C ASN A 88 -0.02 -7.08 10.37
N GLY A 89 0.12 -5.77 10.53
CA GLY A 89 1.04 -5.19 11.51
C GLY A 89 0.49 -5.21 12.94
N THR A 90 1.36 -4.90 13.90
CA THR A 90 1.02 -4.92 15.32
C THR A 90 0.72 -3.54 15.90
N CYS A 91 1.15 -2.47 15.23
CA CYS A 91 0.97 -1.10 15.70
C CYS A 91 0.78 -0.16 14.50
N GLU A 92 -0.36 0.49 14.41
CA GLU A 92 -0.69 1.39 13.29
C GLU A 92 0.32 2.54 13.12
N ALA A 93 0.89 3.04 14.22
CA ALA A 93 1.91 4.08 14.18
C ALA A 93 3.20 3.68 13.42
N ASP A 94 3.42 2.38 13.24
CA ASP A 94 4.57 1.83 12.50
C ASP A 94 4.25 1.57 11.01
N ALA A 95 3.05 1.91 10.54
CA ALA A 95 2.60 1.72 9.17
C ALA A 95 3.16 2.79 8.22
N ASP A 96 4.45 3.04 8.27
CA ASP A 96 5.17 3.89 7.33
C ASP A 96 6.25 3.09 6.59
N TYR A 97 6.51 3.50 5.34
CA TYR A 97 7.41 2.78 4.45
C TYR A 97 8.80 2.52 5.06
N LYS A 98 9.38 3.53 5.71
CA LYS A 98 10.74 3.43 6.27
C LYS A 98 10.81 2.46 7.44
N THR A 99 9.76 2.39 8.24
CA THR A 99 9.68 1.49 9.39
C THR A 99 9.34 0.07 8.95
N VAL A 100 8.38 -0.10 8.04
CA VAL A 100 8.01 -1.40 7.48
C VAL A 100 9.18 -2.07 6.75
N CYS A 101 9.98 -1.31 5.99
CA CYS A 101 11.16 -1.83 5.30
C CYS A 101 12.26 -2.40 6.23
N LYS A 102 12.20 -2.13 7.54
CA LYS A 102 13.10 -2.78 8.52
C LYS A 102 12.74 -4.24 8.77
N GLY A 103 11.50 -4.65 8.42
CA GLY A 103 11.04 -6.03 8.52
C GLY A 103 10.66 -6.50 9.92
N GLU A 104 10.48 -5.58 10.89
CA GLU A 104 10.24 -5.89 12.31
C GLU A 104 8.79 -5.61 12.76
N THR A 105 7.99 -4.92 11.94
CA THR A 105 6.65 -4.45 12.29
C THR A 105 5.55 -5.49 12.14
N GLY A 106 5.82 -6.59 11.43
CA GLY A 106 4.81 -7.56 11.03
C GLY A 106 3.93 -7.11 9.86
N PHE A 107 3.99 -5.83 9.47
CA PHE A 107 3.27 -5.34 8.30
C PHE A 107 3.75 -6.00 7.01
N ARG A 108 2.81 -6.21 6.11
CA ARG A 108 3.03 -6.65 4.74
C ARG A 108 2.60 -5.57 3.78
N GLU A 109 3.37 -5.39 2.72
CA GLU A 109 2.94 -4.60 1.57
C GLU A 109 1.71 -5.24 0.97
N THR A 110 0.62 -4.51 0.94
CA THR A 110 -0.71 -5.04 0.65
C THR A 110 -1.45 -4.07 -0.25
N VAL A 111 -2.24 -4.60 -1.18
CA VAL A 111 -3.13 -3.82 -2.04
C VAL A 111 -4.57 -4.07 -1.60
N ARG A 112 -5.29 -2.99 -1.28
CA ARG A 112 -6.74 -2.99 -1.14
C ARG A 112 -7.33 -2.97 -2.54
N VAL A 113 -8.19 -3.93 -2.86
CA VAL A 113 -8.84 -4.05 -4.16
C VAL A 113 -10.34 -3.99 -3.98
N GLU A 114 -10.97 -2.98 -4.55
CA GLU A 114 -12.42 -2.83 -4.65
C GLU A 114 -12.86 -3.22 -6.07
N TYR A 115 -13.89 -4.04 -6.18
CA TYR A 115 -14.30 -4.59 -7.47
C TYR A 115 -15.81 -4.66 -7.64
N ASP A 116 -16.26 -4.62 -8.89
CA ASP A 116 -17.66 -4.84 -9.28
C ASP A 116 -17.89 -6.33 -9.56
N PRO A 117 -18.64 -7.05 -8.70
CA PRO A 117 -18.86 -8.49 -8.83
C PRO A 117 -19.68 -8.88 -10.07
N GLU A 118 -20.36 -7.91 -10.70
CA GLU A 118 -21.06 -8.14 -11.98
C GLU A 118 -20.10 -8.17 -13.18
N GLN A 119 -18.91 -7.57 -13.04
CA GLN A 119 -17.89 -7.50 -14.10
C GLN A 119 -16.74 -8.46 -13.86
N VAL A 120 -16.28 -8.62 -12.62
CA VAL A 120 -15.19 -9.54 -12.27
C VAL A 120 -15.51 -10.26 -10.97
N SER A 121 -15.35 -11.57 -10.95
CA SER A 121 -15.55 -12.36 -9.74
C SER A 121 -14.32 -12.35 -8.83
N LEU A 122 -14.53 -12.55 -7.53
CA LEU A 122 -13.42 -12.73 -6.58
C LEU A 122 -12.53 -13.92 -6.97
N ASP A 123 -13.10 -14.99 -7.55
CA ASP A 123 -12.34 -16.12 -8.08
C ASP A 123 -11.32 -15.67 -9.12
N ALA A 124 -11.74 -14.85 -10.09
CA ALA A 124 -10.87 -14.39 -11.15
C ALA A 124 -9.74 -13.50 -10.60
N LEU A 125 -10.03 -12.63 -9.62
CA LEU A 125 -9.02 -11.81 -8.96
C LEU A 125 -7.99 -12.67 -8.20
N LEU A 126 -8.45 -13.68 -7.48
CA LEU A 126 -7.58 -14.60 -6.74
C LEU A 126 -6.74 -15.47 -7.67
N LEU A 127 -7.29 -15.94 -8.78
CA LEU A 127 -6.51 -16.67 -9.79
C LEU A 127 -5.43 -15.79 -10.42
N ALA A 128 -5.74 -14.53 -10.75
CA ALA A 128 -4.76 -13.58 -11.25
C ALA A 128 -3.65 -13.30 -10.21
N TYR A 129 -4.02 -13.17 -8.94
CA TYR A 129 -3.08 -13.00 -7.83
C TYR A 129 -2.15 -14.22 -7.71
N PHE A 130 -2.69 -15.45 -7.61
CA PHE A 130 -1.87 -16.66 -7.48
C PHE A 130 -1.00 -16.94 -8.71
N TYR A 131 -1.40 -16.49 -9.88
CA TYR A 131 -0.60 -16.61 -11.10
C TYR A 131 0.72 -15.82 -11.06
N VAL A 132 0.78 -14.71 -10.32
CA VAL A 132 1.94 -13.80 -10.29
C VAL A 132 2.80 -13.94 -9.03
N ILE A 133 2.32 -14.67 -8.01
CA ILE A 133 3.05 -14.88 -6.77
C ILE A 133 3.49 -16.33 -6.60
N ASP A 134 4.50 -16.56 -5.76
CA ASP A 134 4.85 -17.87 -5.26
C ASP A 134 4.43 -17.98 -3.78
N PRO A 135 3.32 -18.66 -3.45
CA PRO A 135 2.83 -18.76 -2.08
C PRO A 135 3.67 -19.69 -1.19
N THR A 136 4.61 -20.43 -1.76
CA THR A 136 5.43 -21.42 -1.04
C THR A 136 6.68 -20.83 -0.40
N VAL A 137 7.06 -19.61 -0.79
CA VAL A 137 8.26 -18.95 -0.26
C VAL A 137 7.95 -18.09 0.96
N GLN A 138 8.88 -18.07 1.92
CA GLN A 138 8.75 -17.29 3.13
C GLN A 138 9.58 -16.01 3.06
N ASN A 139 8.98 -14.89 3.50
CA ASN A 139 9.61 -13.57 3.61
C ASN A 139 10.32 -13.11 2.33
N ARG A 140 9.74 -13.41 1.20
CA ARG A 140 10.23 -12.95 -0.11
C ARG A 140 9.18 -13.15 -1.19
N GLN A 141 9.39 -12.45 -2.33
CA GLN A 141 8.69 -12.72 -3.58
C GLN A 141 9.60 -12.33 -4.74
N GLY A 142 9.94 -13.31 -5.59
CA GLY A 142 10.90 -13.07 -6.66
C GLY A 142 12.25 -12.58 -6.11
N ASN A 143 12.65 -11.37 -6.49
CA ASN A 143 13.88 -10.71 -6.04
C ASN A 143 13.70 -9.92 -4.74
N ASP A 144 12.48 -9.60 -4.35
CA ASP A 144 12.17 -8.84 -3.15
C ASP A 144 12.33 -9.70 -1.90
N ARG A 145 13.12 -9.23 -0.93
CA ARG A 145 13.44 -9.96 0.31
C ARG A 145 13.06 -9.14 1.52
N GLY A 146 12.33 -9.76 2.45
CA GLY A 146 11.88 -9.16 3.69
C GLY A 146 10.48 -9.65 4.08
N SER A 147 10.14 -9.56 5.37
CA SER A 147 8.85 -9.99 5.90
C SER A 147 7.68 -9.20 5.30
N GLN A 148 7.91 -7.95 4.88
CA GLN A 148 6.92 -7.12 4.22
C GLN A 148 6.46 -7.67 2.86
N TYR A 149 7.26 -8.51 2.21
CA TYR A 149 6.92 -9.14 0.92
C TYR A 149 6.27 -10.51 1.05
N GLN A 150 5.94 -10.92 2.28
CA GLN A 150 5.26 -12.19 2.53
C GLN A 150 3.86 -12.19 1.93
N THR A 151 3.48 -13.30 1.29
CA THR A 151 2.14 -13.50 0.72
C THR A 151 1.05 -13.55 1.79
N GLY A 152 -0.12 -13.07 1.43
CA GLY A 152 -1.30 -13.12 2.29
C GLY A 152 -2.55 -12.62 1.57
N VAL A 153 -3.70 -13.18 1.93
CA VAL A 153 -5.01 -12.68 1.50
C VAL A 153 -5.83 -12.38 2.75
N TYR A 154 -6.34 -11.14 2.84
CA TYR A 154 -7.17 -10.71 3.96
C TYR A 154 -8.55 -10.34 3.44
N TYR A 155 -9.58 -10.71 4.18
CA TYR A 155 -10.98 -10.54 3.80
C TYR A 155 -11.80 -10.03 4.99
N THR A 156 -12.89 -9.35 4.69
CA THR A 156 -13.76 -8.70 5.68
C THR A 156 -15.08 -9.43 5.91
N ASN A 157 -15.38 -10.43 5.08
CA ASN A 157 -16.65 -11.14 5.18
C ASN A 157 -16.49 -12.66 4.97
N GLU A 158 -17.46 -13.44 5.46
CA GLU A 158 -17.42 -14.90 5.44
C GLU A 158 -17.56 -15.49 4.02
N SER A 159 -18.28 -14.83 3.12
CA SER A 159 -18.41 -15.24 1.73
C SER A 159 -17.07 -15.21 1.00
N ALA A 160 -16.29 -14.13 1.19
CA ALA A 160 -14.93 -14.03 0.66
C ALA A 160 -14.01 -15.10 1.25
N ARG A 161 -14.14 -15.40 2.56
CA ARG A 161 -13.36 -16.45 3.22
C ARG A 161 -13.51 -17.81 2.55
N GLU A 162 -14.76 -18.23 2.25
CA GLU A 162 -15.00 -19.52 1.60
C GLU A 162 -14.41 -19.55 0.18
N THR A 163 -14.51 -18.45 -0.55
CA THR A 163 -13.89 -18.33 -1.88
C THR A 163 -12.36 -18.42 -1.79
N VAL A 164 -11.74 -17.67 -0.87
CA VAL A 164 -10.28 -17.68 -0.65
C VAL A 164 -9.78 -19.09 -0.33
N LYS A 165 -10.45 -19.80 0.59
CA LYS A 165 -10.10 -21.18 0.94
C LYS A 165 -10.17 -22.12 -0.28
N ARG A 166 -11.26 -22.05 -1.02
CA ARG A 166 -11.47 -22.92 -2.19
C ARG A 166 -10.41 -22.69 -3.26
N ILE A 167 -10.09 -21.42 -3.58
CA ILE A 167 -9.07 -21.10 -4.59
C ILE A 167 -7.68 -21.50 -4.09
N ALA A 168 -7.34 -21.25 -2.82
CA ALA A 168 -6.07 -21.67 -2.24
C ALA A 168 -5.88 -23.20 -2.23
N GLU A 169 -6.97 -23.98 -2.09
CA GLU A 169 -6.93 -25.44 -2.22
C GLU A 169 -6.67 -25.88 -3.66
N ILE A 170 -7.29 -25.23 -4.64
CA ILE A 170 -7.07 -25.49 -6.07
C ILE A 170 -5.60 -25.23 -6.44
N GLU A 171 -5.04 -24.12 -5.98
CA GLU A 171 -3.65 -23.74 -6.27
C GLU A 171 -2.61 -24.62 -5.55
N ARG A 172 -3.02 -25.31 -4.49
CA ARG A 172 -2.15 -26.25 -3.79
C ARG A 172 -1.97 -27.57 -4.55
N GLY A 173 -2.88 -27.94 -5.46
CA GLY A 173 -2.84 -29.15 -6.29
C GLY A 173 -3.26 -30.36 -5.51
#